data_cc117ebea27cee806fe0bd6c23d72ce0
#
_entry.id   cc117ebea27cee806fe0bd6c23d72ce0
#
_cell.length_a   1.000
_cell.length_b   1.000
_cell.length_c   1.000
_cell.angle_alpha   90.00
_cell.angle_beta   90.00
_cell.angle_gamma   90.00
#
_symmetry.space_group_name_H-M   'P 1'
#
loop_
_entity.id
_entity.type
_entity.pdbx_description
1 polymer ?
#
loop_
_entity_poly.entity_id
_entity_poly.type
_entity_poly.pdbx_seq_one_letter_code
_entity_poly.pdbx_strand_id
1 'polypeptide(L)'
;LLMNLDMIRDTGLLKKTRKRVRHVKMMLPDQTSLNMLSKHKLLIDRKFNEQKQETDETIFRHFSNTFRFWPVFHVQKIKPWDIDKVHDILKCHAFDDVLDEYQKVKKYIAK
;
A
#
# COMPACT_ATOMS: atom_id res chain seq x y z
N LEU A 1 6.55 -5.79 -1.90
CA LEU A 1 7.97 -5.77 -1.54
C LEU A 1 8.53 -7.19 -1.61
N LEU A 2 9.47 -7.44 -2.53
CA LEU A 2 10.24 -8.67 -2.60
C LEU A 2 11.52 -8.50 -1.79
N MET A 3 11.87 -9.51 -1.00
CA MET A 3 13.05 -9.46 -0.13
C MET A 3 13.88 -10.74 -0.30
N ASN A 4 15.19 -10.57 -0.48
CA ASN A 4 16.15 -11.67 -0.39
C ASN A 4 16.40 -11.94 1.11
N LEU A 5 15.90 -13.07 1.60
CA LEU A 5 15.95 -13.39 3.04
C LEU A 5 17.37 -13.67 3.53
N ASP A 6 18.21 -14.25 2.71
CA ASP A 6 19.61 -14.54 3.10
C ASP A 6 20.38 -13.23 3.23
N MET A 7 20.29 -12.34 2.25
CA MET A 7 20.89 -11.01 2.34
C MET A 7 20.39 -10.21 3.55
N ILE A 8 19.11 -10.34 3.92
CA ILE A 8 18.53 -9.69 5.10
C ILE A 8 19.16 -10.24 6.39
N ARG A 9 19.35 -11.55 6.47
CA ARG A 9 20.00 -12.21 7.62
C ARG A 9 21.44 -11.78 7.72
N ASP A 10 22.22 -11.88 6.65
CA ASP A 10 23.64 -11.57 6.61
C ASP A 10 23.93 -10.10 6.94
N THR A 11 23.11 -9.19 6.44
CA THR A 11 23.27 -7.75 6.71
C THR A 11 22.68 -7.31 8.05
N GLY A 12 21.88 -8.16 8.70
CA GLY A 12 21.13 -7.82 9.89
C GLY A 12 20.14 -6.68 9.70
N LEU A 13 19.61 -6.52 8.48
CA LEU A 13 18.77 -5.38 8.08
C LEU A 13 17.57 -5.21 9.01
N LEU A 14 16.82 -6.26 9.29
CA LEU A 14 15.63 -6.17 10.15
C LEU A 14 15.97 -5.78 11.60
N LYS A 15 17.13 -6.26 12.14
CA LYS A 15 17.59 -5.86 13.47
C LYS A 15 17.92 -4.36 13.51
N LYS A 16 18.61 -3.85 12.48
CA LYS A 16 18.93 -2.42 12.34
C LYS A 16 17.68 -1.57 12.17
N THR A 17 16.74 -2.01 11.34
CA THR A 17 15.43 -1.35 11.14
C THR A 17 14.66 -1.26 12.44
N ARG A 18 14.53 -2.36 13.18
CA ARG A 18 13.82 -2.40 14.47
C ARG A 18 14.45 -1.47 15.49
N LYS A 19 15.79 -1.42 15.58
CA LYS A 19 16.51 -0.49 16.45
C LYS A 19 16.19 0.96 16.06
N ARG A 20 16.24 1.30 14.77
CA ARG A 20 15.96 2.66 14.29
C ARG A 20 14.53 3.10 14.57
N VAL A 21 13.53 2.25 14.30
CA VAL A 21 12.11 2.55 14.57
C VAL A 21 11.85 2.85 16.05
N ARG A 22 12.59 2.22 16.97
CA ARG A 22 12.45 2.47 18.42
C ARG A 22 13.02 3.83 18.87
N HIS A 23 14.02 4.34 18.16
CA HIS A 23 14.78 5.52 18.60
C HIS A 23 14.53 6.77 17.78
N VAL A 24 13.93 6.65 16.59
CA VAL A 24 13.72 7.78 15.69
C VAL A 24 12.24 7.89 15.33
N LYS A 25 11.64 9.04 15.69
CA LYS A 25 10.26 9.34 15.27
C LYS A 25 10.22 9.65 13.78
N MET A 26 9.35 8.95 13.06
CA MET A 26 9.18 9.08 11.60
C MET A 26 7.70 8.93 11.25
N MET A 27 7.28 9.57 10.15
CA MET A 27 5.89 9.48 9.69
C MET A 27 5.52 8.05 9.24
N LEU A 28 6.42 7.36 8.55
CA LEU A 28 6.29 5.98 8.09
C LEU A 28 7.51 5.17 8.58
N PRO A 29 7.53 4.78 9.87
CA PRO A 29 8.75 4.34 10.53
C PRO A 29 9.38 3.09 9.91
N ASP A 30 8.58 2.10 9.55
CA ASP A 30 9.01 0.84 8.93
C ASP A 30 9.54 1.05 7.51
N GLN A 31 8.75 1.68 6.64
CA GLN A 31 9.11 1.92 5.25
C GLN A 31 10.32 2.85 5.13
N THR A 32 10.34 3.95 5.88
CA THR A 32 11.45 4.89 5.88
C THR A 32 12.73 4.23 6.37
N SER A 33 12.67 3.46 7.46
CA SER A 33 13.83 2.78 8.00
C SER A 33 14.38 1.71 7.05
N LEU A 34 13.53 0.91 6.44
CA LEU A 34 13.93 -0.08 5.43
C LEU A 34 14.57 0.60 4.23
N ASN A 35 13.97 1.68 3.73
CA ASN A 35 14.50 2.42 2.59
C ASN A 35 15.87 3.04 2.87
N MET A 36 16.08 3.58 4.05
CA MET A 36 17.35 4.21 4.42
C MET A 36 18.47 3.21 4.69
N LEU A 37 18.14 2.07 5.26
CA LEU A 37 19.12 1.06 5.67
C LEU A 37 19.45 0.03 4.58
N SER A 38 18.55 -0.13 3.60
CA SER A 38 18.76 -1.02 2.47
C SER A 38 19.70 -0.37 1.45
N LYS A 39 20.90 -0.96 1.28
CA LYS A 39 21.92 -0.47 0.34
C LYS A 39 21.63 -0.92 -1.10
N HIS A 40 21.15 -2.15 -1.27
CA HIS A 40 20.86 -2.74 -2.56
C HIS A 40 19.35 -2.79 -2.77
N LYS A 41 18.85 -1.90 -3.61
CA LYS A 41 17.44 -1.78 -3.96
C LYS A 41 17.27 -1.84 -5.46
N LEU A 42 16.34 -2.64 -5.92
CA LEU A 42 15.83 -2.62 -7.26
C LEU A 42 14.43 -2.02 -7.24
N LEU A 43 14.20 -1.00 -8.03
CA LEU A 43 12.86 -0.46 -8.27
C LEU A 43 12.19 -1.31 -9.35
N ILE A 44 11.08 -1.92 -9.00
CA ILE A 44 10.25 -2.64 -9.96
C ILE A 44 9.32 -1.65 -10.68
N ASP A 45 8.86 -2.05 -11.86
CA ASP A 45 7.96 -1.26 -12.67
C ASP A 45 6.68 -0.89 -11.89
N ARG A 46 6.14 0.29 -12.19
CA ARG A 46 4.93 0.84 -11.54
C ARG A 46 3.72 -0.08 -11.69
N LYS A 47 3.60 -0.82 -12.78
CA LYS A 47 2.51 -1.78 -13.01
C LYS A 47 2.35 -2.81 -11.90
N PHE A 48 3.41 -3.09 -11.13
CA PHE A 48 3.38 -3.98 -9.96
C PHE A 48 2.98 -3.27 -8.66
N ASN A 49 2.71 -1.96 -8.69
CA ASN A 49 2.26 -1.19 -7.52
C ASN A 49 1.57 0.11 -7.97
N GLU A 50 0.58 0.00 -8.85
CA GLU A 50 -0.15 1.17 -9.34
C GLU A 50 -1.01 1.76 -8.22
N GLN A 51 -0.81 3.05 -7.94
CA GLN A 51 -1.50 3.77 -6.88
C GLN A 51 -2.43 4.88 -7.38
N LYS A 52 -2.36 5.23 -8.68
CA LYS A 52 -3.16 6.32 -9.24
C LYS A 52 -4.27 5.79 -10.12
N GLN A 53 -3.98 5.50 -11.37
CA GLN A 53 -4.95 5.08 -12.36
C GLN A 53 -4.48 3.81 -13.05
N GLU A 54 -5.38 2.86 -13.19
CA GLU A 54 -5.14 1.61 -13.90
C GLU A 54 -4.89 1.87 -15.38
N THR A 55 -4.04 1.01 -15.94
CA THR A 55 -3.81 0.85 -17.37
C THR A 55 -3.93 -0.63 -17.72
N ASP A 56 -4.00 -0.96 -18.99
CA ASP A 56 -4.07 -2.37 -19.45
C ASP A 56 -2.86 -3.20 -19.02
N GLU A 57 -1.75 -2.54 -18.67
CA GLU A 57 -0.54 -3.19 -18.15
C GLU A 57 -0.53 -3.34 -16.62
N THR A 58 -1.50 -2.80 -15.90
CA THR A 58 -1.52 -2.86 -14.43
C THR A 58 -1.70 -4.30 -13.95
N ILE A 59 -0.73 -4.78 -13.17
CA ILE A 59 -0.77 -6.12 -12.58
C ILE A 59 -1.31 -6.08 -11.15
N PHE A 60 -0.84 -5.09 -10.36
CA PHE A 60 -1.31 -4.91 -8.99
C PHE A 60 -1.75 -3.46 -8.75
N ARG A 61 -3.00 -3.30 -8.34
CA ARG A 61 -3.55 -2.05 -7.85
C ARG A 61 -3.39 -1.95 -6.34
N HIS A 62 -2.77 -0.86 -5.86
CA HIS A 62 -2.58 -0.61 -4.44
C HIS A 62 -3.44 0.58 -3.98
N PHE A 63 -4.45 0.33 -3.18
CA PHE A 63 -5.30 1.34 -2.57
C PHE A 63 -4.58 1.99 -1.37
N SER A 64 -3.76 2.98 -1.65
CA SER A 64 -2.97 3.69 -0.64
C SER A 64 -3.72 4.90 -0.08
N ASN A 65 -3.33 5.33 1.12
CA ASN A 65 -3.81 6.60 1.66
C ASN A 65 -3.25 7.76 0.84
N THR A 66 -4.10 8.76 0.54
CA THR A 66 -3.70 9.97 -0.18
C THR A 66 -3.73 11.17 0.75
N PHE A 67 -2.66 11.95 0.76
CA PHE A 67 -2.61 13.21 1.49
C PHE A 67 -3.27 14.32 0.65
N ARG A 68 -4.22 15.03 1.25
CA ARG A 68 -4.89 16.17 0.66
C ARG A 68 -4.59 17.42 1.48
N PHE A 69 -4.27 18.52 0.81
CA PHE A 69 -3.87 19.79 1.46
C PHE A 69 -4.93 20.88 1.33
N TRP A 70 -5.98 20.64 0.57
CA TRP A 70 -7.07 21.59 0.38
C TRP A 70 -8.42 20.97 0.74
N PRO A 71 -9.34 21.70 1.42
CA PRO A 71 -9.21 23.03 2.03
C PRO A 71 -8.35 23.05 3.30
N VAL A 72 -8.22 21.89 3.98
CA VAL A 72 -7.39 21.70 5.17
C VAL A 72 -6.65 20.37 5.00
N PHE A 73 -5.45 20.26 5.58
CA PHE A 73 -4.71 19.00 5.53
C PHE A 73 -5.53 17.86 6.14
N HIS A 74 -5.76 16.84 5.35
CA HIS A 74 -6.40 15.60 5.79
C HIS A 74 -5.85 14.39 5.02
N VAL A 75 -6.02 13.21 5.60
CA VAL A 75 -5.63 11.96 4.95
C VAL A 75 -6.88 11.28 4.40
N GLN A 76 -6.98 11.21 3.09
CA GLN A 76 -8.02 10.46 2.42
C GLN A 76 -7.69 8.98 2.45
N LYS A 77 -8.48 8.20 3.17
CA LYS A 77 -8.36 6.75 3.27
C LYS A 77 -9.44 6.09 2.44
N ILE A 78 -9.05 5.53 1.30
CA ILE A 78 -9.97 4.76 0.46
C ILE A 78 -9.48 3.32 0.42
N LYS A 79 -10.32 2.39 0.80
CA LYS A 79 -10.03 0.98 0.82
C LYS A 79 -10.87 0.25 -0.22
N PRO A 80 -10.44 -0.92 -0.72
CA PRO A 80 -11.21 -1.65 -1.75
C PRO A 80 -12.65 -1.95 -1.33
N TRP A 81 -12.90 -2.14 -0.05
CA TRP A 81 -14.25 -2.41 0.49
C TRP A 81 -15.13 -1.17 0.69
N ASP A 82 -14.58 0.05 0.51
CA ASP A 82 -15.33 1.31 0.51
C ASP A 82 -15.82 1.61 -0.91
N ILE A 83 -16.73 0.77 -1.44
CA ILE A 83 -17.13 0.75 -2.86
C ILE A 83 -17.57 2.12 -3.34
N ASP A 84 -18.44 2.80 -2.60
CA ASP A 84 -18.91 4.15 -2.95
C ASP A 84 -17.74 5.13 -3.15
N LYS A 85 -16.73 5.07 -2.28
CA LYS A 85 -15.55 5.93 -2.42
C LYS A 85 -14.64 5.51 -3.56
N VAL A 86 -14.57 4.22 -3.86
CA VAL A 86 -13.80 3.71 -5.02
C VAL A 86 -14.43 4.22 -6.31
N HIS A 87 -15.77 4.17 -6.42
CA HIS A 87 -16.48 4.66 -7.60
C HIS A 87 -16.51 6.20 -7.67
N ASP A 88 -16.92 6.86 -6.60
CA ASP A 88 -17.18 8.32 -6.64
C ASP A 88 -15.89 9.16 -6.64
N ILE A 89 -14.87 8.73 -5.90
CA ILE A 89 -13.65 9.51 -5.70
C ILE A 89 -12.52 9.06 -6.62
N LEU A 90 -12.30 7.74 -6.72
CA LEU A 90 -11.23 7.20 -7.57
C LEU A 90 -11.68 7.00 -9.02
N LYS A 91 -13.00 7.02 -9.28
CA LYS A 91 -13.59 6.73 -10.61
C LYS A 91 -13.12 5.40 -11.19
N CYS A 92 -12.96 4.40 -10.31
CA CYS A 92 -12.42 3.09 -10.64
C CYS A 92 -13.54 2.05 -10.63
N HIS A 93 -13.76 1.38 -11.77
CA HIS A 93 -14.74 0.33 -11.98
C HIS A 93 -14.13 -1.00 -12.41
N ALA A 94 -12.79 -1.06 -12.49
CA ALA A 94 -12.07 -2.23 -12.99
C ALA A 94 -12.19 -3.49 -12.11
N PHE A 95 -12.71 -3.34 -10.89
CA PHE A 95 -12.81 -4.42 -9.89
C PHE A 95 -14.23 -4.64 -9.38
N ASP A 96 -15.24 -4.17 -10.09
CA ASP A 96 -16.64 -4.22 -9.64
C ASP A 96 -17.13 -5.66 -9.40
N ASP A 97 -16.72 -6.59 -10.24
CA ASP A 97 -17.01 -8.02 -10.09
C ASP A 97 -16.46 -8.59 -8.77
N VAL A 98 -15.22 -8.26 -8.43
CA VAL A 98 -14.57 -8.67 -7.18
C VAL A 98 -15.20 -7.99 -5.96
N LEU A 99 -15.54 -6.70 -6.09
CA LEU A 99 -16.19 -5.92 -5.03
C LEU A 99 -17.60 -6.42 -4.73
N ASP A 100 -18.36 -6.78 -5.75
CA ASP A 100 -19.69 -7.37 -5.61
C ASP A 100 -19.63 -8.73 -4.92
N GLU A 101 -18.68 -9.57 -5.29
CA GLU A 101 -18.49 -10.86 -4.63
C GLU A 101 -18.09 -10.68 -3.16
N TYR A 102 -17.19 -9.75 -2.86
CA TYR A 102 -16.85 -9.39 -1.49
C TYR A 102 -18.09 -8.97 -0.68
N GLN A 103 -18.98 -8.17 -1.24
CA GLN A 103 -20.21 -7.74 -0.54
C GLN A 103 -21.17 -8.91 -0.26
N LYS A 104 -21.27 -9.87 -1.18
CA LYS A 104 -22.06 -11.10 -0.96
C LYS A 104 -21.50 -11.92 0.21
N VAL A 105 -20.20 -12.15 0.21
CA VAL A 105 -19.50 -12.88 1.29
C VAL A 105 -19.66 -12.16 2.64
N LYS A 106 -19.49 -10.84 2.66
CA LYS A 106 -19.65 -10.03 3.87
C LYS A 106 -21.05 -10.15 4.46
N LYS A 107 -22.11 -10.10 3.64
CA LYS A 107 -23.49 -10.29 4.07
C LYS A 107 -23.75 -11.70 4.62
N TYR A 108 -23.07 -12.70 4.07
CA TYR A 108 -23.17 -14.08 4.53
C TYR A 108 -22.55 -14.29 5.91
N ILE A 109 -21.38 -13.69 6.16
CA ILE A 109 -20.64 -13.80 7.44
C ILE A 109 -21.30 -12.99 8.56
N ALA A 110 -21.98 -11.89 8.23
CA ALA A 110 -22.63 -11.01 9.20
C ALA A 110 -23.97 -11.54 9.74
N LYS A 111 -24.44 -12.70 9.30
CA LYS A 111 -25.59 -13.43 9.84
C LYS A 111 -25.18 -14.41 10.93
#